data_34d9e1d956fa173a2f1e1f5c88a98b70
#
_entry.id   34d9e1d956fa173a2f1e1f5c88a98b70
#
_cell.length_a   1.000
_cell.length_b   1.000
_cell.length_c   1.000
_cell.angle_alpha   90.00
_cell.angle_beta   90.00
_cell.angle_gamma   90.00
#
_symmetry.space_group_name_H-M   'P 1'
#
loop_
_entity.id
_entity.type
_entity.pdbx_description
1 polymer ?
#
loop_
_entity_poly.entity_id
_entity_poly.type
_entity_poly.pdbx_seq_one_letter_code
_entity_poly.pdbx_strand_id
1 'polypeptide(L)'
;MERVAVIMGKMHSGGKKNLVMEYYRNIDKSKIQFDFICDTDSNAIPQEEIEKLGGRVYQIAPYQNIVKNMSQMKDICKKNNYKIMHAYNGTMNLFPMFVGWQCGIPIRISESISMAHSADKKTLLKNILKPFSKMFATNFMANGEACGRWQFGDKLFDEGKVKVFKTVINTDVNKYSEELRNATRKKYGVENNIVIGHIGRLTEQKNTLFIIDIFNALLKKEANARLLIIGDGNLREAMLARVNEYGIKDHVLYLGRREDIPQFYNAMDCFLLPSLYEGLPVVGVEAENCGLPMFFSTEIPEESSACKDLGVFMSLEESPDEWADAILKAVKKNMPIRKGKTESIKAAGFDSRIEANKLLEYYEELIALRT
;
A
#
# COMPACT_ATOMS: atom_id res chain seq x y z
N MET A 1 17.99 13.76 -19.88
CA MET A 1 17.10 13.57 -18.73
C MET A 1 15.68 13.87 -19.15
N GLU A 2 14.80 12.88 -19.09
CA GLU A 2 13.39 13.04 -19.45
C GLU A 2 12.54 13.33 -18.19
N ARG A 3 11.43 14.06 -18.34
CA ARG A 3 10.49 14.31 -17.25
C ARG A 3 9.18 13.58 -17.49
N VAL A 4 8.66 12.93 -16.45
CA VAL A 4 7.40 12.20 -16.45
C VAL A 4 6.35 13.02 -15.72
N ALA A 5 5.20 13.28 -16.35
CA ALA A 5 4.05 13.84 -15.67
C ALA A 5 3.36 12.74 -14.83
N VAL A 6 3.53 12.80 -13.52
CA VAL A 6 3.00 11.83 -12.56
C VAL A 6 1.69 12.35 -11.98
N ILE A 7 0.58 11.75 -12.38
CA ILE A 7 -0.77 12.21 -11.99
C ILE A 7 -1.24 11.47 -10.74
N MET A 8 -1.17 12.18 -9.61
CA MET A 8 -1.53 11.63 -8.31
C MET A 8 -2.99 11.88 -7.92
N GLY A 9 -3.65 12.89 -8.51
CA GLY A 9 -4.93 13.36 -7.99
C GLY A 9 -4.80 13.73 -6.51
N LYS A 10 -5.76 13.32 -5.68
CA LYS A 10 -5.69 13.60 -4.26
C LYS A 10 -4.62 12.75 -3.56
N MET A 11 -3.57 13.40 -3.03
CA MET A 11 -2.44 12.77 -2.36
C MET A 11 -2.62 12.84 -0.84
N HIS A 12 -2.98 11.72 -0.24
CA HIS A 12 -3.11 11.54 1.22
C HIS A 12 -2.00 10.63 1.75
N SER A 13 -1.83 10.63 3.06
CA SER A 13 -1.02 9.59 3.72
C SER A 13 -1.62 8.21 3.47
N GLY A 14 -0.83 7.27 2.96
CA GLY A 14 -1.27 5.90 2.65
C GLY A 14 -0.56 5.27 1.46
N GLY A 15 -1.02 4.09 1.08
CA GLY A 15 -0.34 3.19 0.13
C GLY A 15 0.04 3.83 -1.20
N LYS A 16 -0.86 4.57 -1.85
CA LYS A 16 -0.57 5.23 -3.14
C LYS A 16 0.61 6.21 -3.06
N LYS A 17 0.61 7.08 -2.03
CA LYS A 17 1.72 8.02 -1.83
C LYS A 17 3.03 7.26 -1.60
N ASN A 18 3.01 6.28 -0.70
CA ASN A 18 4.21 5.52 -0.37
C ASN A 18 4.74 4.75 -1.58
N LEU A 19 3.88 4.10 -2.34
CA LEU A 19 4.23 3.40 -3.58
C LEU A 19 5.02 4.32 -4.52
N VAL A 20 4.43 5.44 -4.92
CA VAL A 20 5.04 6.33 -5.92
C VAL A 20 6.31 6.99 -5.38
N MET A 21 6.33 7.36 -4.08
CA MET A 21 7.53 7.93 -3.46
C MET A 21 8.66 6.92 -3.32
N GLU A 22 8.37 5.63 -3.05
CA GLU A 22 9.41 4.59 -3.01
C GLU A 22 10.05 4.39 -4.38
N TYR A 23 9.28 4.35 -5.47
CA TYR A 23 9.83 4.35 -6.81
C TYR A 23 10.65 5.62 -7.09
N TYR A 24 10.12 6.79 -6.74
CA TYR A 24 10.81 8.05 -6.99
C TYR A 24 12.12 8.20 -6.19
N ARG A 25 12.17 7.76 -4.95
CA ARG A 25 13.41 7.77 -4.14
C ARG A 25 14.53 6.97 -4.79
N ASN A 26 14.19 5.87 -5.44
CA ASN A 26 15.15 4.86 -5.90
C ASN A 26 15.42 4.88 -7.42
N ILE A 27 14.59 5.53 -8.24
CA ILE A 27 14.84 5.66 -9.68
C ILE A 27 16.07 6.56 -9.94
N ASP A 28 16.82 6.30 -11.02
CA ASP A 28 17.95 7.14 -11.44
C ASP A 28 17.48 8.50 -11.96
N LYS A 29 17.66 9.52 -11.13
CA LYS A 29 17.22 10.90 -11.38
C LYS A 29 18.04 11.63 -12.43
N SER A 30 19.21 11.11 -12.81
CA SER A 30 19.99 11.64 -13.93
C SER A 30 19.34 11.32 -15.28
N LYS A 31 18.54 10.27 -15.35
CA LYS A 31 17.84 9.80 -16.55
C LYS A 31 16.38 10.23 -16.58
N ILE A 32 15.64 10.01 -15.47
CA ILE A 32 14.21 10.29 -15.33
C ILE A 32 13.95 11.18 -14.11
N GLN A 33 13.12 12.19 -14.30
CA GLN A 33 12.61 13.04 -13.22
C GLN A 33 11.07 13.02 -13.20
N PHE A 34 10.48 13.12 -12.00
CA PHE A 34 9.04 13.17 -11.83
C PHE A 34 8.54 14.59 -11.58
N ASP A 35 7.49 14.96 -12.29
CA ASP A 35 6.69 16.15 -12.04
C ASP A 35 5.32 15.72 -11.51
N PHE A 36 5.10 15.91 -10.22
CA PHE A 36 3.90 15.46 -9.52
C PHE A 36 2.76 16.46 -9.75
N ILE A 37 1.64 15.99 -10.30
CA ILE A 37 0.41 16.76 -10.47
C ILE A 37 -0.62 16.26 -9.48
N CYS A 38 -0.91 17.08 -8.46
CA CYS A 38 -1.75 16.74 -7.31
C CYS A 38 -2.96 17.66 -7.22
N ASP A 39 -4.04 17.19 -6.63
CA ASP A 39 -5.21 18.03 -6.32
C ASP A 39 -4.89 18.96 -5.14
N THR A 40 -5.42 20.21 -5.14
CA THR A 40 -5.19 21.19 -4.06
C THR A 40 -5.77 20.80 -2.71
N ASP A 41 -6.70 19.84 -2.65
CA ASP A 41 -7.24 19.28 -1.42
C ASP A 41 -6.43 18.08 -0.89
N SER A 42 -5.21 17.89 -1.39
CA SER A 42 -4.22 16.94 -0.86
C SER A 42 -3.69 17.43 0.49
N ASN A 43 -3.46 16.50 1.42
CA ASN A 43 -3.01 16.83 2.79
C ASN A 43 -1.69 16.15 3.19
N ALA A 44 -1.03 15.46 2.27
CA ALA A 44 0.19 14.72 2.56
C ALA A 44 1.20 14.73 1.38
N ILE A 45 1.32 15.86 0.68
CA ILE A 45 2.33 16.04 -0.38
C ILE A 45 3.68 16.26 0.31
N PRO A 46 4.70 15.41 0.11
CA PRO A 46 6.03 15.61 0.66
C PRO A 46 6.84 16.57 -0.25
N GLN A 47 6.40 17.81 -0.36
CA GLN A 47 6.90 18.78 -1.34
C GLN A 47 8.40 19.03 -1.18
N GLU A 48 8.89 19.28 0.04
CA GLU A 48 10.31 19.53 0.29
C GLU A 48 11.19 18.34 -0.14
N GLU A 49 10.74 17.11 0.12
CA GLU A 49 11.45 15.91 -0.31
C GLU A 49 11.49 15.78 -1.83
N ILE A 50 10.34 15.99 -2.50
CA ILE A 50 10.24 15.93 -3.96
C ILE A 50 11.18 16.95 -4.61
N GLU A 51 11.18 18.18 -4.15
CA GLU A 51 12.01 19.27 -4.67
C GLU A 51 13.50 19.01 -4.40
N LYS A 52 13.87 18.52 -3.21
CA LYS A 52 15.23 18.11 -2.88
C LYS A 52 15.77 17.01 -3.80
N LEU A 53 14.89 16.13 -4.25
CA LEU A 53 15.23 15.07 -5.21
C LEU A 53 15.23 15.55 -6.68
N GLY A 54 14.93 16.85 -6.95
CA GLY A 54 14.91 17.46 -8.29
C GLY A 54 13.56 17.38 -9.01
N GLY A 55 12.53 16.86 -8.35
CA GLY A 55 11.15 16.83 -8.85
C GLY A 55 10.45 18.19 -8.72
N ARG A 56 9.26 18.27 -9.28
CA ARG A 56 8.39 19.44 -9.19
C ARG A 56 7.02 19.03 -8.69
N VAL A 57 6.32 19.94 -8.00
CA VAL A 57 4.94 19.74 -7.56
C VAL A 57 4.06 20.80 -8.21
N TYR A 58 3.02 20.36 -8.88
CA TYR A 58 1.96 21.20 -9.43
C TYR A 58 0.67 20.87 -8.70
N GLN A 59 -0.02 21.88 -8.22
CA GLN A 59 -1.33 21.73 -7.60
C GLN A 59 -2.42 22.25 -8.53
N ILE A 60 -3.44 21.43 -8.79
CA ILE A 60 -4.57 21.73 -9.66
C ILE A 60 -5.89 21.59 -8.90
N ALA A 61 -6.97 22.14 -9.46
CA ALA A 61 -8.31 22.01 -8.87
C ALA A 61 -8.65 20.54 -8.59
N PRO A 62 -9.37 20.21 -7.50
CA PRO A 62 -9.76 18.84 -7.18
C PRO A 62 -10.62 18.23 -8.29
N TYR A 63 -10.58 16.90 -8.41
CA TYR A 63 -11.33 16.13 -9.42
C TYR A 63 -12.86 16.34 -9.34
N GLN A 64 -13.40 16.83 -8.23
CA GLN A 64 -14.81 17.23 -8.11
C GLN A 64 -15.16 18.41 -9.06
N ASN A 65 -14.18 19.24 -9.40
CA ASN A 65 -14.28 20.23 -10.45
C ASN A 65 -13.49 19.77 -11.67
N ILE A 66 -13.98 18.73 -12.33
CA ILE A 66 -13.26 18.02 -13.39
C ILE A 66 -12.87 18.92 -14.57
N VAL A 67 -13.72 19.87 -14.94
CA VAL A 67 -13.46 20.78 -16.06
C VAL A 67 -12.25 21.67 -15.78
N LYS A 68 -12.20 22.27 -14.58
CA LYS A 68 -11.07 23.11 -14.15
C LYS A 68 -9.81 22.28 -13.95
N ASN A 69 -9.94 21.06 -13.35
CA ASN A 69 -8.85 20.12 -13.16
C ASN A 69 -8.17 19.78 -14.50
N MET A 70 -8.95 19.36 -15.49
CA MET A 70 -8.45 19.01 -16.82
C MET A 70 -7.84 20.21 -17.55
N SER A 71 -8.45 21.39 -17.46
CA SER A 71 -7.89 22.61 -18.07
C SER A 71 -6.52 22.96 -17.51
N GLN A 72 -6.39 22.99 -16.18
CA GLN A 72 -5.12 23.29 -15.52
C GLN A 72 -4.05 22.21 -15.82
N MET A 73 -4.44 20.93 -15.84
CA MET A 73 -3.55 19.83 -16.24
C MET A 73 -3.06 20.02 -17.67
N LYS A 74 -3.95 20.41 -18.60
CA LYS A 74 -3.60 20.67 -20.00
C LYS A 74 -2.59 21.80 -20.15
N ASP A 75 -2.74 22.88 -19.37
CA ASP A 75 -1.81 24.01 -19.39
C ASP A 75 -0.41 23.60 -18.92
N ILE A 76 -0.34 22.78 -17.85
CA ILE A 76 0.92 22.22 -17.33
C ILE A 76 1.57 21.32 -18.39
N CYS A 77 0.80 20.42 -19.00
CA CYS A 77 1.30 19.50 -20.02
C CYS A 77 1.87 20.23 -21.24
N LYS A 78 1.16 21.25 -21.74
CA LYS A 78 1.61 22.06 -22.88
C LYS A 78 2.90 22.84 -22.55
N LYS A 79 3.01 23.38 -21.32
CA LYS A 79 4.19 24.17 -20.89
C LYS A 79 5.45 23.30 -20.78
N ASN A 80 5.32 22.05 -20.40
CA ASN A 80 6.46 21.18 -20.08
C ASN A 80 6.80 20.15 -21.17
N ASN A 81 5.95 19.99 -22.19
CA ASN A 81 6.16 19.11 -23.37
C ASN A 81 6.58 17.68 -22.98
N TYR A 82 5.82 17.02 -22.09
CA TYR A 82 6.13 15.69 -21.60
C TYR A 82 6.04 14.63 -22.71
N LYS A 83 6.98 13.66 -22.69
CA LYS A 83 6.89 12.42 -23.48
C LYS A 83 6.09 11.34 -22.78
N ILE A 84 6.08 11.33 -21.45
CA ILE A 84 5.40 10.33 -20.63
C ILE A 84 4.44 11.01 -19.66
N MET A 85 3.21 10.50 -19.61
CA MET A 85 2.24 10.75 -18.55
C MET A 85 1.92 9.43 -17.86
N HIS A 86 2.09 9.35 -16.56
CA HIS A 86 1.78 8.17 -15.76
C HIS A 86 0.78 8.51 -14.66
N ALA A 87 -0.41 7.89 -14.68
CA ALA A 87 -1.51 8.21 -13.80
C ALA A 87 -1.87 7.05 -12.86
N TYR A 88 -2.03 7.37 -11.57
CA TYR A 88 -2.22 6.45 -10.44
C TYR A 88 -3.63 6.54 -9.80
N ASN A 89 -4.65 6.86 -10.57
CA ASN A 89 -6.01 7.08 -10.04
C ASN A 89 -7.02 5.99 -10.43
N GLY A 90 -6.54 4.81 -10.85
CA GLY A 90 -7.41 3.69 -11.22
C GLY A 90 -8.34 4.06 -12.38
N THR A 91 -9.66 3.81 -12.24
CA THR A 91 -10.64 4.10 -13.30
C THR A 91 -10.79 5.59 -13.63
N MET A 92 -10.42 6.49 -12.69
CA MET A 92 -10.37 7.94 -12.92
C MET A 92 -9.23 8.36 -13.87
N ASN A 93 -8.32 7.47 -14.22
CA ASN A 93 -7.26 7.71 -15.19
C ASN A 93 -7.81 8.07 -16.59
N LEU A 94 -9.07 7.77 -16.87
CA LEU A 94 -9.76 8.21 -18.09
C LEU A 94 -9.51 9.69 -18.39
N PHE A 95 -9.64 10.56 -17.38
CA PHE A 95 -9.54 12.02 -17.56
C PHE A 95 -8.10 12.50 -17.85
N PRO A 96 -7.07 12.13 -17.07
CA PRO A 96 -5.69 12.48 -17.40
C PRO A 96 -5.22 11.86 -18.72
N MET A 97 -5.62 10.62 -19.03
CA MET A 97 -5.27 10.01 -20.32
C MET A 97 -5.88 10.78 -21.50
N PHE A 98 -7.11 11.29 -21.35
CA PHE A 98 -7.75 12.16 -22.36
C PHE A 98 -6.98 13.50 -22.51
N VAL A 99 -6.59 14.13 -21.41
CA VAL A 99 -5.76 15.35 -21.45
C VAL A 99 -4.42 15.09 -22.14
N GLY A 100 -3.76 13.99 -21.78
CA GLY A 100 -2.49 13.58 -22.41
C GLY A 100 -2.64 13.36 -23.91
N TRP A 101 -3.74 12.73 -24.35
CA TRP A 101 -4.07 12.56 -25.76
C TRP A 101 -4.27 13.92 -26.47
N GLN A 102 -5.03 14.86 -25.87
CA GLN A 102 -5.23 16.20 -26.43
C GLN A 102 -3.93 17.03 -26.52
N CYS A 103 -2.96 16.76 -25.62
CA CYS A 103 -1.67 17.42 -25.62
C CYS A 103 -0.62 16.72 -26.52
N GLY A 104 -0.99 15.63 -27.20
CA GLY A 104 -0.09 14.88 -28.06
C GLY A 104 1.00 14.10 -27.30
N ILE A 105 0.81 13.82 -26.00
CA ILE A 105 1.77 13.04 -25.21
C ILE A 105 1.80 11.60 -25.75
N PRO A 106 2.92 11.11 -26.27
CA PRO A 106 2.96 9.84 -26.99
C PRO A 106 2.81 8.62 -26.07
N ILE A 107 3.29 8.69 -24.83
CA ILE A 107 3.27 7.59 -23.85
C ILE A 107 2.34 7.97 -22.70
N ARG A 108 1.20 7.28 -22.62
CA ARG A 108 0.16 7.54 -21.62
C ARG A 108 -0.12 6.26 -20.86
N ILE A 109 0.41 6.16 -19.64
CA ILE A 109 0.35 4.97 -18.79
C ILE A 109 -0.80 5.12 -17.81
N SER A 110 -1.74 4.18 -17.85
CA SER A 110 -2.83 4.07 -16.88
C SER A 110 -2.51 2.94 -15.91
N GLU A 111 -2.30 3.27 -14.63
CA GLU A 111 -2.00 2.26 -13.60
C GLU A 111 -3.22 1.99 -12.71
N SER A 112 -3.49 0.70 -12.49
CA SER A 112 -4.49 0.19 -11.56
C SER A 112 -3.82 -0.14 -10.21
N ILE A 113 -4.26 0.54 -9.14
CA ILE A 113 -3.69 0.36 -7.78
C ILE A 113 -4.73 -0.09 -6.75
N SER A 114 -5.99 -0.26 -7.14
CA SER A 114 -7.06 -0.71 -6.26
C SER A 114 -8.25 -1.20 -7.07
N MET A 115 -9.02 -2.11 -6.48
CA MET A 115 -10.28 -2.62 -7.05
C MET A 115 -11.50 -1.87 -6.48
N ALA A 116 -12.69 -2.10 -7.07
CA ALA A 116 -13.96 -1.78 -6.43
C ALA A 116 -14.33 -2.89 -5.45
N HIS A 117 -14.92 -2.52 -4.33
CA HIS A 117 -15.48 -3.44 -3.34
C HIS A 117 -16.84 -2.94 -2.87
N SER A 118 -17.77 -3.84 -2.56
CA SER A 118 -19.14 -3.49 -2.16
C SER A 118 -19.20 -2.51 -0.98
N ALA A 119 -18.26 -2.61 -0.05
CA ALA A 119 -18.15 -1.70 1.09
C ALA A 119 -17.53 -0.31 0.75
N ASP A 120 -16.99 -0.10 -0.47
CA ASP A 120 -16.45 1.20 -0.88
C ASP A 120 -17.56 2.06 -1.49
N LYS A 121 -17.84 3.21 -0.87
CA LYS A 121 -18.85 4.20 -1.36
C LYS A 121 -18.60 4.69 -2.79
N LYS A 122 -17.38 4.54 -3.31
CA LYS A 122 -17.00 4.94 -4.67
C LYS A 122 -17.17 3.81 -5.70
N THR A 123 -17.60 2.62 -5.28
CA THR A 123 -17.72 1.44 -6.14
C THR A 123 -18.61 1.70 -7.36
N LEU A 124 -19.73 2.37 -7.17
CA LEU A 124 -20.62 2.69 -8.30
C LEU A 124 -19.89 3.52 -9.37
N LEU A 125 -19.20 4.58 -8.96
CA LEU A 125 -18.43 5.43 -9.87
C LEU A 125 -17.29 4.64 -10.55
N LYS A 126 -16.58 3.83 -9.80
CA LYS A 126 -15.51 2.96 -10.34
C LYS A 126 -16.07 2.02 -11.42
N ASN A 127 -17.21 1.38 -11.16
CA ASN A 127 -17.84 0.45 -12.10
C ASN A 127 -18.34 1.15 -13.37
N ILE A 128 -18.92 2.36 -13.25
CA ILE A 128 -19.35 3.17 -14.40
C ILE A 128 -18.16 3.57 -15.28
N LEU A 129 -17.04 3.97 -14.67
CA LEU A 129 -15.85 4.42 -15.39
C LEU A 129 -14.98 3.27 -15.92
N LYS A 130 -15.10 2.08 -15.35
CA LYS A 130 -14.26 0.92 -15.68
C LYS A 130 -14.24 0.59 -17.20
N PRO A 131 -15.35 0.52 -17.94
CA PRO A 131 -15.33 0.27 -19.39
C PRO A 131 -14.50 1.27 -20.18
N PHE A 132 -14.46 2.51 -19.72
CA PHE A 132 -13.78 3.63 -20.37
C PHE A 132 -12.33 3.82 -19.90
N SER A 133 -11.90 3.13 -18.84
CA SER A 133 -10.58 3.32 -18.19
C SER A 133 -9.40 2.99 -19.11
N LYS A 134 -9.65 2.27 -20.22
CA LYS A 134 -8.67 1.93 -21.25
C LYS A 134 -8.56 2.99 -22.36
N MET A 135 -9.54 3.88 -22.47
CA MET A 135 -9.56 4.89 -23.51
C MET A 135 -8.40 5.87 -23.32
N PHE A 136 -7.82 6.28 -24.44
CA PHE A 136 -6.71 7.24 -24.51
C PHE A 136 -5.39 6.78 -23.87
N ALA A 137 -5.36 5.73 -23.07
CA ALA A 137 -4.11 5.12 -22.60
C ALA A 137 -3.39 4.39 -23.75
N THR A 138 -2.06 4.40 -23.72
CA THR A 138 -1.22 3.64 -24.67
C THR A 138 -0.61 2.43 -24.02
N ASN A 139 -0.46 2.46 -22.71
CA ASN A 139 0.16 1.41 -21.90
C ASN A 139 -0.62 1.20 -20.60
N PHE A 140 -0.64 -0.03 -20.12
CA PHE A 140 -1.38 -0.42 -18.94
C PHE A 140 -0.43 -1.01 -17.89
N MET A 141 -0.58 -0.55 -16.65
CA MET A 141 0.17 -1.05 -15.50
C MET A 141 -0.77 -1.38 -14.36
N ALA A 142 -0.33 -2.27 -13.47
CA ALA A 142 -1.06 -2.61 -12.25
C ALA A 142 -0.08 -2.93 -11.13
N ASN A 143 -0.47 -2.66 -9.88
CA ASN A 143 0.33 -3.04 -8.72
C ASN A 143 0.13 -4.51 -8.28
N GLY A 144 -0.73 -5.25 -8.97
CA GLY A 144 -0.99 -6.67 -8.77
C GLY A 144 -1.89 -7.23 -9.86
N GLU A 145 -1.92 -8.56 -10.00
CA GLU A 145 -2.74 -9.27 -11.00
C GLU A 145 -4.22 -8.98 -10.82
N ALA A 146 -4.73 -9.11 -9.59
CA ALA A 146 -6.13 -8.87 -9.28
C ALA A 146 -6.59 -7.46 -9.70
N CYS A 147 -5.80 -6.44 -9.40
CA CYS A 147 -6.10 -5.05 -9.80
C CYS A 147 -6.06 -4.88 -11.31
N GLY A 148 -5.09 -5.49 -11.99
CA GLY A 148 -4.93 -5.43 -13.44
C GLY A 148 -6.10 -6.09 -14.17
N ARG A 149 -6.47 -7.30 -13.79
CA ARG A 149 -7.62 -8.03 -14.33
C ARG A 149 -8.93 -7.28 -14.08
N TRP A 150 -9.12 -6.79 -12.86
CA TRP A 150 -10.32 -6.04 -12.52
C TRP A 150 -10.49 -4.81 -13.40
N GLN A 151 -9.47 -3.99 -13.58
CA GLN A 151 -9.62 -2.71 -14.31
C GLN A 151 -9.58 -2.88 -15.82
N PHE A 152 -8.65 -3.69 -16.35
CA PHE A 152 -8.39 -3.77 -17.78
C PHE A 152 -8.99 -5.01 -18.44
N GLY A 153 -9.42 -6.00 -17.65
CA GLY A 153 -10.02 -7.25 -18.09
C GLY A 153 -9.00 -8.34 -18.38
N ASP A 154 -9.46 -9.59 -18.29
CA ASP A 154 -8.62 -10.79 -18.41
C ASP A 154 -7.90 -10.86 -19.75
N LYS A 155 -8.59 -10.52 -20.85
CA LYS A 155 -8.00 -10.56 -22.20
C LYS A 155 -6.71 -9.74 -22.32
N LEU A 156 -6.70 -8.48 -21.87
CA LEU A 156 -5.49 -7.64 -21.95
C LEU A 156 -4.41 -8.13 -21.01
N PHE A 157 -4.81 -8.69 -19.87
CA PHE A 157 -3.85 -9.24 -18.91
C PHE A 157 -3.19 -10.51 -19.45
N ASP A 158 -3.97 -11.45 -19.95
CA ASP A 158 -3.48 -12.73 -20.49
C ASP A 158 -2.65 -12.54 -21.79
N GLU A 159 -2.93 -11.49 -22.57
CA GLU A 159 -2.10 -11.09 -23.71
C GLU A 159 -0.78 -10.41 -23.30
N GLY A 160 -0.48 -10.28 -21.99
CA GLY A 160 0.75 -9.64 -21.48
C GLY A 160 0.82 -8.13 -21.70
N LYS A 161 -0.30 -7.48 -22.04
CA LYS A 161 -0.37 -6.03 -22.30
C LYS A 161 -0.45 -5.20 -21.02
N VAL A 162 -0.75 -5.81 -19.87
CA VAL A 162 -0.73 -5.16 -18.56
C VAL A 162 0.56 -5.54 -17.87
N LYS A 163 1.44 -4.57 -17.64
CA LYS A 163 2.69 -4.79 -16.88
C LYS A 163 2.40 -4.68 -15.38
N VAL A 164 2.87 -5.66 -14.61
CA VAL A 164 2.73 -5.66 -13.16
C VAL A 164 3.99 -5.09 -12.52
N PHE A 165 3.81 -3.97 -11.80
CA PHE A 165 4.83 -3.38 -10.93
C PHE A 165 4.26 -3.35 -9.51
N LYS A 166 4.71 -4.27 -8.68
CA LYS A 166 4.14 -4.46 -7.34
C LYS A 166 4.34 -3.25 -6.45
N THR A 167 3.54 -3.16 -5.41
CA THR A 167 3.82 -2.26 -4.29
C THR A 167 5.17 -2.64 -3.67
N VAL A 168 6.05 -1.67 -3.49
CA VAL A 168 7.43 -1.92 -3.05
C VAL A 168 7.72 -1.32 -1.68
N ILE A 169 8.72 -1.89 -1.00
CA ILE A 169 9.25 -1.43 0.28
C ILE A 169 10.77 -1.24 0.21
N ASN A 170 11.29 -0.43 1.11
CA ASN A 170 12.72 -0.42 1.36
C ASN A 170 13.07 -1.59 2.29
N THR A 171 13.60 -2.67 1.71
CA THR A 171 13.90 -3.90 2.44
C THR A 171 14.99 -3.73 3.49
N ASP A 172 15.87 -2.73 3.37
CA ASP A 172 16.91 -2.46 4.36
C ASP A 172 16.39 -1.75 5.60
N VAL A 173 15.35 -0.92 5.45
CA VAL A 173 14.73 -0.19 6.57
C VAL A 173 13.86 -1.10 7.40
N ASN A 174 13.11 -1.98 6.74
CA ASN A 174 12.14 -2.88 7.37
C ASN A 174 12.69 -4.30 7.59
N LYS A 175 13.98 -4.46 7.86
CA LYS A 175 14.57 -5.77 8.13
C LYS A 175 14.52 -6.14 9.61
N TYR A 176 14.56 -7.44 9.90
CA TYR A 176 14.64 -7.93 11.26
C TYR A 176 15.97 -7.55 11.93
N SER A 177 15.89 -7.05 13.15
CA SER A 177 17.01 -6.78 14.04
C SER A 177 16.64 -7.19 15.46
N GLU A 178 17.39 -8.13 16.02
CA GLU A 178 17.18 -8.58 17.39
C GLU A 178 17.48 -7.47 18.41
N GLU A 179 18.49 -6.65 18.14
CA GLU A 179 18.83 -5.48 18.97
C GLU A 179 17.64 -4.51 19.04
N LEU A 180 17.09 -4.13 17.87
CA LEU A 180 15.95 -3.25 17.78
C LEU A 180 14.70 -3.85 18.44
N ARG A 181 14.48 -5.15 18.28
CA ARG A 181 13.43 -5.91 18.97
C ARG A 181 13.56 -5.77 20.48
N ASN A 182 14.71 -6.09 21.04
CA ASN A 182 14.95 -6.08 22.47
C ASN A 182 14.82 -4.66 23.04
N ALA A 183 15.41 -3.67 22.38
CA ALA A 183 15.32 -2.26 22.78
C ALA A 183 13.87 -1.74 22.78
N THR A 184 13.10 -2.07 21.74
CA THR A 184 11.70 -1.63 21.63
C THR A 184 10.82 -2.32 22.65
N ARG A 185 10.97 -3.63 22.84
CA ARG A 185 10.21 -4.40 23.83
C ARG A 185 10.47 -3.89 25.24
N LYS A 186 11.72 -3.60 25.58
CA LYS A 186 12.11 -3.00 26.87
C LYS A 186 11.48 -1.62 27.06
N LYS A 187 11.53 -0.77 26.02
CA LYS A 187 10.94 0.59 26.07
C LYS A 187 9.45 0.57 26.39
N TYR A 188 8.71 -0.43 25.91
CA TYR A 188 7.28 -0.54 26.09
C TYR A 188 6.85 -1.55 27.15
N GLY A 189 7.80 -2.17 27.90
CA GLY A 189 7.52 -3.09 29.00
C GLY A 189 6.85 -4.38 28.54
N VAL A 190 7.24 -4.91 27.37
CA VAL A 190 6.65 -6.12 26.78
C VAL A 190 7.68 -7.21 26.49
N GLU A 191 8.82 -7.22 27.22
CA GLU A 191 9.94 -8.13 27.00
C GLU A 191 9.51 -9.60 27.03
N ASN A 192 8.64 -9.93 27.98
CA ASN A 192 8.22 -11.31 28.24
C ASN A 192 6.83 -11.65 27.67
N ASN A 193 6.22 -10.73 26.93
CA ASN A 193 4.86 -10.90 26.40
C ASN A 193 4.86 -11.49 24.99
N ILE A 194 3.78 -12.13 24.61
CA ILE A 194 3.43 -12.37 23.21
C ILE A 194 2.81 -11.09 22.67
N VAL A 195 3.43 -10.46 21.67
CA VAL A 195 2.99 -9.19 21.11
C VAL A 195 2.33 -9.39 19.74
N ILE A 196 1.01 -9.23 19.70
CA ILE A 196 0.23 -9.25 18.47
C ILE A 196 0.14 -7.80 17.95
N GLY A 197 0.36 -7.58 16.65
CA GLY A 197 0.40 -6.24 16.09
C GLY A 197 -0.60 -5.97 14.99
N HIS A 198 -1.02 -4.72 14.90
CA HIS A 198 -1.72 -4.15 13.77
C HIS A 198 -1.22 -2.74 13.48
N ILE A 199 -0.91 -2.46 12.22
CA ILE A 199 -0.52 -1.13 11.74
C ILE A 199 -1.41 -0.78 10.56
N GLY A 200 -2.22 0.28 10.71
CA GLY A 200 -3.13 0.67 9.65
C GLY A 200 -4.11 1.77 10.06
N ARG A 201 -4.94 2.20 9.09
CA ARG A 201 -6.05 3.11 9.40
C ARG A 201 -7.11 2.38 10.22
N LEU A 202 -7.59 2.99 11.28
CA LEU A 202 -8.68 2.43 12.08
C LEU A 202 -10.03 2.70 11.40
N THR A 203 -10.40 1.78 10.50
CA THR A 203 -11.58 1.91 9.63
C THR A 203 -12.30 0.58 9.47
N GLU A 204 -13.52 0.62 8.94
CA GLU A 204 -14.27 -0.58 8.58
C GLU A 204 -13.50 -1.47 7.58
N GLN A 205 -12.82 -0.86 6.59
CA GLN A 205 -12.01 -1.60 5.63
C GLN A 205 -10.97 -2.50 6.30
N LYS A 206 -10.31 -1.99 7.35
CA LYS A 206 -9.28 -2.74 8.11
C LYS A 206 -9.87 -3.67 9.15
N ASN A 207 -11.20 -3.68 9.29
CA ASN A 207 -11.95 -4.51 10.22
C ASN A 207 -11.45 -4.36 11.67
N THR A 208 -11.26 -3.09 12.07
CA THR A 208 -10.60 -2.72 13.33
C THR A 208 -11.24 -3.35 14.56
N LEU A 209 -12.58 -3.48 14.59
CA LEU A 209 -13.28 -4.06 15.72
C LEU A 209 -13.05 -5.57 15.83
N PHE A 210 -13.00 -6.27 14.72
CA PHE A 210 -12.71 -7.70 14.70
C PHE A 210 -11.30 -8.02 15.20
N ILE A 211 -10.31 -7.11 15.02
CA ILE A 211 -8.98 -7.25 15.63
C ILE A 211 -9.09 -7.30 17.16
N ILE A 212 -9.96 -6.48 17.77
CA ILE A 212 -10.18 -6.49 19.21
C ILE A 212 -10.88 -7.78 19.65
N ASP A 213 -11.85 -8.27 18.85
CA ASP A 213 -12.56 -9.52 19.14
C ASP A 213 -11.61 -10.73 19.11
N ILE A 214 -10.75 -10.82 18.08
CA ILE A 214 -9.69 -11.84 17.98
C ILE A 214 -8.75 -11.75 19.19
N PHE A 215 -8.29 -10.54 19.55
CA PHE A 215 -7.38 -10.37 20.67
C PHE A 215 -8.02 -10.73 22.00
N ASN A 216 -9.28 -10.39 22.22
CA ASN A 216 -10.02 -10.79 23.43
C ASN A 216 -10.14 -12.32 23.56
N ALA A 217 -10.40 -13.02 22.45
CA ALA A 217 -10.40 -14.49 22.42
C ALA A 217 -9.00 -15.07 22.72
N LEU A 218 -7.97 -14.48 22.12
CA LEU A 218 -6.58 -14.87 22.33
C LEU A 218 -6.14 -14.69 23.79
N LEU A 219 -6.50 -13.56 24.43
CA LEU A 219 -6.13 -13.22 25.79
C LEU A 219 -6.72 -14.21 26.81
N LYS A 220 -7.89 -14.80 26.55
CA LYS A 220 -8.48 -15.85 27.39
C LYS A 220 -7.65 -17.15 27.38
N LYS A 221 -6.89 -17.39 26.31
CA LYS A 221 -6.03 -18.58 26.12
C LYS A 221 -4.57 -18.33 26.51
N GLU A 222 -4.13 -17.06 26.43
CA GLU A 222 -2.75 -16.62 26.69
C GLU A 222 -2.76 -15.28 27.41
N ALA A 223 -2.87 -15.31 28.74
CA ALA A 223 -2.97 -14.13 29.59
C ALA A 223 -1.75 -13.19 29.50
N ASN A 224 -0.62 -13.72 29.02
CA ASN A 224 0.60 -12.94 28.82
C ASN A 224 0.67 -12.21 27.46
N ALA A 225 -0.41 -12.19 26.69
CA ALA A 225 -0.45 -11.51 25.41
C ALA A 225 -0.63 -9.98 25.56
N ARG A 226 -0.12 -9.24 24.57
CA ARG A 226 -0.31 -7.79 24.38
C ARG A 226 -0.71 -7.51 22.95
N LEU A 227 -1.63 -6.57 22.75
CA LEU A 227 -2.00 -6.08 21.44
C LEU A 227 -1.37 -4.70 21.22
N LEU A 228 -0.58 -4.56 20.18
CA LEU A 228 0.03 -3.30 19.76
C LEU A 228 -0.69 -2.77 18.54
N ILE A 229 -1.31 -1.59 18.66
CA ILE A 229 -2.06 -0.95 17.57
C ILE A 229 -1.42 0.40 17.24
N ILE A 230 -1.10 0.58 15.94
CA ILE A 230 -0.57 1.83 15.40
C ILE A 230 -1.46 2.30 14.27
N GLY A 231 -1.87 3.55 14.35
CA GLY A 231 -2.70 4.22 13.35
C GLY A 231 -3.78 5.07 13.95
N ASP A 232 -4.66 5.60 13.10
CA ASP A 232 -5.78 6.44 13.50
C ASP A 232 -6.88 6.33 12.45
N GLY A 233 -8.12 6.67 12.81
CA GLY A 233 -9.25 6.61 11.89
C GLY A 233 -10.60 6.80 12.57
N ASN A 234 -11.64 6.72 11.77
CA ASN A 234 -13.02 6.95 12.23
C ASN A 234 -13.54 5.90 13.23
N LEU A 235 -12.90 4.73 13.33
CA LEU A 235 -13.27 3.69 14.31
C LEU A 235 -12.46 3.75 15.61
N ARG A 236 -11.61 4.78 15.81
CA ARG A 236 -10.80 4.91 17.02
C ARG A 236 -11.63 4.84 18.30
N GLU A 237 -12.66 5.66 18.40
CA GLU A 237 -13.48 5.73 19.60
C GLU A 237 -14.28 4.42 19.82
N ALA A 238 -14.80 3.82 18.75
CA ALA A 238 -15.47 2.52 18.81
C ALA A 238 -14.53 1.39 19.25
N MET A 239 -13.28 1.42 18.77
CA MET A 239 -12.24 0.48 19.18
C MET A 239 -11.93 0.62 20.68
N LEU A 240 -11.71 1.84 21.16
CA LEU A 240 -11.44 2.08 22.59
C LEU A 240 -12.62 1.70 23.48
N ALA A 241 -13.85 1.96 23.03
CA ALA A 241 -15.05 1.52 23.74
C ALA A 241 -15.12 -0.01 23.86
N ARG A 242 -14.82 -0.76 22.78
CA ARG A 242 -14.79 -2.24 22.80
C ARG A 242 -13.67 -2.80 23.69
N VAL A 243 -12.50 -2.16 23.70
CA VAL A 243 -11.41 -2.49 24.63
C VAL A 243 -11.85 -2.35 26.09
N ASN A 244 -12.58 -1.27 26.42
CA ASN A 244 -13.12 -1.05 27.76
C ASN A 244 -14.25 -2.03 28.10
N GLU A 245 -15.15 -2.31 27.15
CA GLU A 245 -16.25 -3.30 27.31
C GLU A 245 -15.71 -4.68 27.69
N TYR A 246 -14.63 -5.11 27.04
CA TYR A 246 -13.97 -6.40 27.36
C TYR A 246 -13.07 -6.34 28.60
N GLY A 247 -12.83 -5.17 29.18
CA GLY A 247 -11.95 -5.03 30.35
C GLY A 247 -10.48 -5.31 30.08
N ILE A 248 -10.03 -5.21 28.82
CA ILE A 248 -8.67 -5.60 28.39
C ILE A 248 -7.71 -4.42 28.17
N LYS A 249 -8.04 -3.24 28.71
CA LYS A 249 -7.28 -2.00 28.51
C LYS A 249 -5.79 -2.14 28.82
N ASP A 250 -5.45 -2.83 29.91
CA ASP A 250 -4.06 -3.02 30.35
C ASP A 250 -3.25 -3.97 29.46
N HIS A 251 -3.92 -4.64 28.54
CA HIS A 251 -3.31 -5.53 27.54
C HIS A 251 -3.19 -4.90 26.14
N VAL A 252 -3.69 -3.67 25.94
CA VAL A 252 -3.70 -2.99 24.63
C VAL A 252 -2.80 -1.76 24.63
N LEU A 253 -1.78 -1.77 23.81
CA LEU A 253 -0.87 -0.64 23.56
C LEU A 253 -1.32 0.09 22.30
N TYR A 254 -2.20 1.11 22.49
CA TYR A 254 -2.59 1.99 21.39
C TYR A 254 -1.63 3.19 21.33
N LEU A 255 -0.89 3.32 20.22
CA LEU A 255 0.18 4.31 20.07
C LEU A 255 -0.16 5.46 19.10
N GLY A 256 -1.39 5.48 18.57
CA GLY A 256 -1.77 6.49 17.59
C GLY A 256 -0.95 6.41 16.29
N ARG A 257 -0.84 7.51 15.58
CA ARG A 257 0.02 7.60 14.37
C ARG A 257 1.49 7.67 14.74
N ARG A 258 2.31 6.89 14.04
CA ARG A 258 3.75 6.82 14.24
C ARG A 258 4.46 6.93 12.88
N GLU A 259 5.68 7.43 12.89
CA GLU A 259 6.58 7.47 11.71
C GLU A 259 7.73 6.45 11.85
N ASP A 260 8.09 6.10 13.07
CA ASP A 260 9.15 5.16 13.45
C ASP A 260 8.66 3.69 13.41
N ILE A 261 8.03 3.29 12.31
CA ILE A 261 7.33 2.00 12.16
C ILE A 261 8.24 0.77 12.26
N PRO A 262 9.48 0.75 11.70
CA PRO A 262 10.29 -0.47 11.65
C PRO A 262 10.56 -1.12 13.02
N GLN A 263 10.70 -0.30 14.08
CA GLN A 263 10.91 -0.84 15.43
C GLN A 263 9.72 -1.67 15.94
N PHE A 264 8.50 -1.31 15.53
CA PHE A 264 7.31 -2.01 16.00
C PHE A 264 7.12 -3.36 15.32
N TYR A 265 7.42 -3.49 14.02
CA TYR A 265 7.47 -4.81 13.38
C TYR A 265 8.48 -5.72 14.07
N ASN A 266 9.61 -5.18 14.51
CA ASN A 266 10.60 -5.96 15.26
C ASN A 266 10.08 -6.39 16.64
N ALA A 267 9.31 -5.56 17.33
CA ALA A 267 8.76 -5.85 18.64
C ALA A 267 7.64 -6.91 18.65
N MET A 268 6.88 -7.01 17.55
CA MET A 268 5.76 -7.94 17.39
C MET A 268 6.22 -9.40 17.25
N ASP A 269 5.31 -10.35 17.51
CA ASP A 269 5.47 -11.78 17.27
C ASP A 269 4.54 -12.29 16.16
N CYS A 270 3.50 -11.54 15.83
CA CYS A 270 2.54 -11.82 14.78
C CYS A 270 1.91 -10.51 14.32
N PHE A 271 1.46 -10.44 13.07
CA PHE A 271 0.77 -9.28 12.52
C PHE A 271 -0.62 -9.66 12.00
N LEU A 272 -1.65 -8.87 12.36
CA LEU A 272 -3.03 -9.09 11.96
C LEU A 272 -3.47 -8.10 10.89
N LEU A 273 -4.06 -8.62 9.81
CA LEU A 273 -4.68 -7.84 8.75
C LEU A 273 -6.01 -8.50 8.29
N PRO A 274 -7.05 -8.56 9.16
CA PRO A 274 -8.34 -9.15 8.82
C PRO A 274 -9.21 -8.17 8.01
N SER A 275 -8.61 -7.50 7.01
CA SER A 275 -9.27 -6.48 6.21
C SER A 275 -10.41 -7.05 5.40
N LEU A 276 -11.47 -6.27 5.19
CA LEU A 276 -12.60 -6.62 4.33
C LEU A 276 -12.22 -6.62 2.84
N TYR A 277 -11.22 -5.86 2.46
CA TYR A 277 -10.65 -5.79 1.12
C TYR A 277 -9.34 -5.04 1.12
N GLU A 278 -8.39 -5.47 0.27
CA GLU A 278 -7.14 -4.79 -0.03
C GLU A 278 -6.81 -4.91 -1.52
N GLY A 279 -5.90 -4.06 -1.98
CA GLY A 279 -5.14 -4.36 -3.19
C GLY A 279 -3.91 -5.16 -2.82
N LEU A 280 -2.76 -4.49 -2.73
CA LEU A 280 -1.51 -5.09 -2.25
C LEU A 280 -1.05 -4.31 -0.99
N PRO A 281 -1.34 -4.79 0.22
CA PRO A 281 -1.08 -4.04 1.45
C PRO A 281 0.41 -4.00 1.79
N VAL A 282 1.02 -2.81 1.72
CA VAL A 282 2.45 -2.56 2.03
C VAL A 282 2.83 -3.11 3.40
N VAL A 283 2.00 -2.86 4.41
CA VAL A 283 2.24 -3.27 5.81
C VAL A 283 2.42 -4.79 5.97
N GLY A 284 1.81 -5.58 5.07
CA GLY A 284 1.99 -7.03 5.04
C GLY A 284 3.41 -7.41 4.62
N VAL A 285 3.87 -6.82 3.52
CA VAL A 285 5.22 -7.07 3.00
C VAL A 285 6.30 -6.57 3.97
N GLU A 286 6.07 -5.43 4.63
CA GLU A 286 6.97 -4.90 5.67
C GLU A 286 7.09 -5.85 6.86
N ALA A 287 5.96 -6.39 7.32
CA ALA A 287 5.93 -7.35 8.41
C ALA A 287 6.61 -8.68 8.04
N GLU A 288 6.35 -9.21 6.85
CA GLU A 288 7.02 -10.42 6.33
C GLU A 288 8.53 -10.22 6.17
N ASN A 289 8.98 -9.01 5.76
CA ASN A 289 10.41 -8.71 5.68
C ASN A 289 11.10 -8.80 7.06
N CYS A 290 10.37 -8.45 8.12
CA CYS A 290 10.79 -8.67 9.52
C CYS A 290 10.60 -10.11 9.99
N GLY A 291 10.18 -11.05 9.14
CA GLY A 291 9.97 -12.46 9.50
C GLY A 291 8.77 -12.71 10.41
N LEU A 292 7.74 -11.85 10.36
CA LEU A 292 6.52 -12.02 11.14
C LEU A 292 5.55 -12.98 10.45
N PRO A 293 4.96 -13.93 11.19
CA PRO A 293 3.72 -14.58 10.75
C PRO A 293 2.65 -13.55 10.50
N MET A 294 2.01 -13.62 9.32
CA MET A 294 0.97 -12.73 8.88
C MET A 294 -0.36 -13.43 8.84
N PHE A 295 -1.39 -12.80 9.42
CA PHE A 295 -2.77 -13.29 9.34
C PHE A 295 -3.59 -12.35 8.49
N PHE A 296 -3.88 -12.79 7.27
CA PHE A 296 -4.74 -12.11 6.30
C PHE A 296 -6.15 -12.69 6.33
N SER A 297 -7.15 -11.89 6.00
CA SER A 297 -8.43 -12.44 5.59
C SER A 297 -8.35 -13.03 4.18
N THR A 298 -9.22 -13.98 3.85
CA THR A 298 -9.39 -14.52 2.49
C THR A 298 -9.92 -13.49 1.48
N GLU A 299 -10.36 -12.32 1.94
CA GLU A 299 -10.76 -11.18 1.10
C GLU A 299 -9.56 -10.40 0.54
N ILE A 300 -8.35 -10.73 0.99
CA ILE A 300 -7.10 -10.16 0.51
C ILE A 300 -6.50 -11.11 -0.54
N PRO A 301 -6.07 -10.63 -1.72
CA PRO A 301 -5.43 -11.47 -2.72
C PRO A 301 -4.21 -12.22 -2.17
N GLU A 302 -4.06 -13.50 -2.50
CA GLU A 302 -2.92 -14.33 -2.03
C GLU A 302 -1.56 -13.78 -2.49
N GLU A 303 -1.51 -13.05 -3.61
CA GLU A 303 -0.32 -12.34 -4.09
C GLU A 303 0.19 -11.27 -3.11
N SER A 304 -0.58 -10.92 -2.09
CA SER A 304 -0.23 -9.98 -1.01
C SER A 304 0.78 -10.57 -0.03
N SER A 305 0.92 -11.88 0.03
CA SER A 305 1.97 -12.56 0.81
C SER A 305 3.17 -12.86 -0.09
N ALA A 306 4.30 -12.27 0.25
CA ALA A 306 5.57 -12.52 -0.42
C ALA A 306 6.25 -13.80 0.07
N CYS A 307 5.94 -14.22 1.29
CA CYS A 307 6.55 -15.36 1.98
C CYS A 307 5.47 -16.39 2.36
N LYS A 308 5.27 -17.40 1.50
CA LYS A 308 4.24 -18.45 1.70
C LYS A 308 4.33 -19.20 3.03
N ASP A 309 5.50 -19.23 3.65
CA ASP A 309 5.73 -19.87 4.96
C ASP A 309 5.32 -18.99 6.15
N LEU A 310 5.05 -17.71 5.91
CA LEU A 310 4.61 -16.75 6.91
C LEU A 310 3.14 -16.32 6.75
N GLY A 311 2.62 -16.30 5.53
CA GLY A 311 1.24 -15.87 5.23
C GLY A 311 0.22 -16.96 5.59
N VAL A 312 -0.75 -16.63 6.43
CA VAL A 312 -1.91 -17.44 6.78
C VAL A 312 -3.16 -16.70 6.37
N PHE A 313 -3.99 -17.32 5.52
CA PHE A 313 -5.25 -16.74 5.07
C PHE A 313 -6.41 -17.43 5.79
N MET A 314 -7.26 -16.62 6.45
CA MET A 314 -8.40 -17.12 7.23
C MET A 314 -9.69 -16.44 6.78
N SER A 315 -10.80 -17.17 6.79
CA SER A 315 -12.10 -16.62 6.48
C SER A 315 -12.56 -15.63 7.56
N LEU A 316 -13.24 -14.57 7.16
CA LEU A 316 -13.90 -13.66 8.10
C LEU A 316 -15.17 -14.26 8.72
N GLU A 317 -15.63 -15.42 8.22
CA GLU A 317 -16.71 -16.20 8.81
C GLU A 317 -16.22 -17.10 9.96
N GLU A 318 -14.91 -17.35 10.04
CA GLU A 318 -14.31 -18.05 11.19
C GLU A 318 -14.39 -17.19 12.44
N SER A 319 -14.64 -17.84 13.57
CA SER A 319 -14.80 -17.16 14.87
C SER A 319 -13.48 -16.52 15.34
N PRO A 320 -13.55 -15.50 16.21
CA PRO A 320 -12.38 -14.97 16.88
C PRO A 320 -11.54 -16.02 17.64
N ASP A 321 -12.17 -17.08 18.14
CA ASP A 321 -11.49 -18.19 18.83
C ASP A 321 -10.65 -19.05 17.86
N GLU A 322 -11.13 -19.32 16.65
CA GLU A 322 -10.39 -20.03 15.60
C GLU A 322 -9.18 -19.22 15.13
N TRP A 323 -9.35 -17.91 14.94
CA TRP A 323 -8.25 -16.99 14.65
C TRP A 323 -7.20 -17.01 15.77
N ALA A 324 -7.63 -16.95 17.03
CA ALA A 324 -6.74 -16.98 18.20
C ALA A 324 -5.91 -18.27 18.27
N ASP A 325 -6.53 -19.43 18.00
CA ASP A 325 -5.84 -20.72 17.99
C ASP A 325 -4.78 -20.80 16.89
N ALA A 326 -5.13 -20.35 15.68
CA ALA A 326 -4.20 -20.30 14.56
C ALA A 326 -3.02 -19.37 14.82
N ILE A 327 -3.26 -18.20 15.42
CA ILE A 327 -2.23 -17.23 15.80
C ILE A 327 -1.28 -17.84 16.82
N LEU A 328 -1.80 -18.40 17.92
CA LEU A 328 -0.96 -18.99 18.96
C LEU A 328 -0.09 -20.14 18.44
N LYS A 329 -0.65 -20.96 17.54
CA LYS A 329 0.10 -22.04 16.87
C LYS A 329 1.25 -21.50 16.02
N ALA A 330 0.99 -20.46 15.22
CA ALA A 330 2.00 -19.85 14.34
C ALA A 330 3.10 -19.14 15.15
N VAL A 331 2.72 -18.38 16.17
CA VAL A 331 3.66 -17.69 17.06
C VAL A 331 4.59 -18.70 17.73
N LYS A 332 4.06 -19.75 18.35
CA LYS A 332 4.86 -20.80 19.01
C LYS A 332 5.83 -21.49 18.06
N LYS A 333 5.42 -21.70 16.81
CA LYS A 333 6.27 -22.28 15.76
C LYS A 333 7.38 -21.32 15.31
N ASN A 334 7.10 -20.03 15.17
CA ASN A 334 8.00 -19.07 14.55
C ASN A 334 8.98 -18.41 15.53
N MET A 335 8.58 -18.14 16.78
CA MET A 335 9.41 -17.44 17.76
C MET A 335 10.83 -18.01 17.92
N PRO A 336 11.04 -19.33 18.00
CA PRO A 336 12.38 -19.91 18.21
C PRO A 336 13.31 -19.74 17.01
N ILE A 337 12.77 -19.50 15.83
CA ILE A 337 13.51 -19.54 14.55
C ILE A 337 13.37 -18.27 13.72
N ARG A 338 12.76 -17.22 14.29
CA ARG A 338 12.47 -15.98 13.56
C ARG A 338 13.74 -15.41 12.93
N LYS A 339 13.67 -15.16 11.63
CA LYS A 339 14.71 -14.49 10.83
C LYS A 339 14.04 -13.57 9.82
N GLY A 340 14.72 -12.49 9.46
CA GLY A 340 14.29 -11.64 8.37
C GLY A 340 14.18 -12.40 7.04
N LYS A 341 13.30 -11.93 6.15
CA LYS A 341 13.01 -12.56 4.85
C LYS A 341 13.40 -11.68 3.66
N THR A 342 14.37 -10.79 3.85
CA THR A 342 14.79 -9.79 2.87
C THR A 342 15.03 -10.38 1.48
N GLU A 343 15.74 -11.50 1.38
CA GLU A 343 16.02 -12.11 0.07
C GLU A 343 14.76 -12.72 -0.58
N SER A 344 13.84 -13.26 0.21
CA SER A 344 12.54 -13.74 -0.29
C SER A 344 11.67 -12.58 -0.80
N ILE A 345 11.67 -11.47 -0.08
CA ILE A 345 10.95 -10.23 -0.46
C ILE A 345 11.51 -9.64 -1.76
N LYS A 346 12.84 -9.59 -1.92
CA LYS A 346 13.51 -9.16 -3.15
C LYS A 346 13.16 -10.08 -4.33
N ALA A 347 13.27 -11.40 -4.12
CA ALA A 347 12.96 -12.38 -5.15
C ALA A 347 11.49 -12.34 -5.58
N ALA A 348 10.58 -11.99 -4.67
CA ALA A 348 9.15 -11.81 -4.95
C ALA A 348 8.81 -10.47 -5.64
N GLY A 349 9.80 -9.58 -5.90
CA GLY A 349 9.60 -8.31 -6.61
C GLY A 349 9.01 -7.19 -5.75
N PHE A 350 9.40 -7.12 -4.47
CA PHE A 350 8.93 -6.08 -3.56
C PHE A 350 10.04 -5.12 -3.09
N ASP A 351 11.26 -5.25 -3.59
CA ASP A 351 12.36 -4.34 -3.23
C ASP A 351 12.32 -3.06 -4.08
N SER A 352 12.28 -1.90 -3.42
CA SER A 352 12.11 -0.62 -4.08
C SER A 352 13.27 -0.23 -5.01
N ARG A 353 14.50 -0.67 -4.74
CA ARG A 353 15.65 -0.35 -5.62
C ARG A 353 15.65 -1.21 -6.87
N ILE A 354 15.36 -2.50 -6.72
CA ILE A 354 15.30 -3.44 -7.85
C ILE A 354 14.16 -3.03 -8.79
N GLU A 355 12.98 -2.79 -8.24
CA GLU A 355 11.79 -2.50 -9.04
C GLU A 355 11.83 -1.08 -9.64
N ALA A 356 12.47 -0.10 -8.98
CA ALA A 356 12.67 1.23 -9.57
C ALA A 356 13.59 1.19 -10.79
N ASN A 357 14.62 0.33 -10.80
CA ASN A 357 15.45 0.13 -11.98
C ASN A 357 14.65 -0.51 -13.12
N LYS A 358 13.81 -1.52 -12.85
CA LYS A 358 12.91 -2.10 -13.86
C LYS A 358 11.91 -1.08 -14.41
N LEU A 359 11.38 -0.19 -13.57
CA LEU A 359 10.51 0.89 -14.02
C LEU A 359 11.24 1.88 -14.92
N LEU A 360 12.49 2.20 -14.59
CA LEU A 360 13.35 3.04 -15.43
C LEU A 360 13.57 2.39 -16.81
N GLU A 361 13.97 1.11 -16.83
CA GLU A 361 14.18 0.34 -18.08
C GLU A 361 12.89 0.33 -18.91
N TYR A 362 11.73 0.14 -18.28
CA TYR A 362 10.45 0.18 -18.97
C TYR A 362 10.13 1.55 -19.57
N TYR A 363 10.43 2.64 -18.87
CA TYR A 363 10.28 3.99 -19.45
C TYR A 363 11.23 4.23 -20.63
N GLU A 364 12.50 3.79 -20.52
CA GLU A 364 13.50 3.91 -21.59
C GLU A 364 13.07 3.09 -22.83
N GLU A 365 12.56 1.86 -22.64
CA GLU A 365 12.00 1.04 -23.70
C GLU A 365 10.83 1.74 -24.42
N LEU A 366 9.87 2.27 -23.66
CA LEU A 366 8.72 2.97 -24.23
C LEU A 366 9.12 4.22 -25.02
N ILE A 367 10.13 4.97 -24.57
CA ILE A 367 10.67 6.13 -25.27
C ILE A 367 11.30 5.67 -26.59
N ALA A 368 12.15 4.64 -26.55
CA ALA A 368 12.84 4.13 -27.74
C ALA A 368 11.89 3.60 -28.82
N LEU A 369 10.76 3.01 -28.44
CA LEU A 369 9.73 2.53 -29.37
C LEU A 369 8.94 3.65 -30.09
N ARG A 370 9.05 4.91 -29.62
CA ARG A 370 8.26 6.04 -30.13
C ARG A 370 9.10 7.22 -30.64
N THR A 371 10.42 7.09 -30.59
CA THR A 371 11.38 7.96 -31.26
C THR A 371 11.82 7.34 -32.59
#